data_7045589fce8a30d9f671eb8d09ba092d
#
_entry.id   7045589fce8a30d9f671eb8d09ba092d
#
_cell.length_a   1.000
_cell.length_b   1.000
_cell.length_c   1.000
_cell.angle_alpha   90.00
_cell.angle_beta   90.00
_cell.angle_gamma   90.00
#
_symmetry.space_group_name_H-M   'P 1'
#
loop_
_entity.id
_entity.type
_entity.pdbx_description
1 polymer ?
#
loop_
_entity_poly.entity_id
_entity_poly.type
_entity_poly.pdbx_seq_one_letter_code
_entity_poly.pdbx_strand_id
1 'polypeptide(L)'
;MKAMKKIVLLLLCLAMVLGMAACGGNATTETKSETKSETTTTAPETSETASETTADPANTTYQDTITVGVANDITTLDPQGSNTDANMMAFTLTHETLVEVDPETNEVIPGMATSWTTSDDGCTFTFEIPENVTFSDGTPCTANDIKFTFERAAESSFTKTKVELVTNIEVVDDTHVAITISKPSQDFLMLLAHQSMSILSEKLVNEDEFGYEIGTGMFAVETWTPGDQISFVRSDYFHGEPAPTKRIVYRLIKEESSRLIALQTGEIDICVDPLNTDLGYIEDDPNLELVKVPNYVMLYLAINNERKGLDNVHVRKAIAYATDKASMIEVGYNGEGFVHDHWINRGQFGWDDNLQVYEYNLDKAKEELELSGYKPGDLKFRVIYNGTAKENMALVLQADLAEVGIELGLIKMETAALKGILNDAALDYDLCLYQFTDNLGTDFTLRNQYGSYEEDGVLKKNGSNRANMKDAKFNEMIDAALIEQDSAKREKMYNEIEEYLNEIVPIVPIATSYVNIGIKKGITGVKWNGTAKHDYRYVCLPVA
;
A
#
# COMPACT_ATOMS: atom_id res chain seq x y z
N MET A 1 37.49 -15.94 38.00
CA MET A 1 36.37 -15.08 37.62
C MET A 1 35.20 -15.79 36.86
N LYS A 2 35.33 -17.01 36.40
CA LYS A 2 34.23 -17.78 35.76
C LYS A 2 33.34 -18.60 36.72
N ALA A 3 33.78 -18.81 37.97
CA ALA A 3 33.03 -19.59 38.96
C ALA A 3 32.05 -18.74 39.80
N MET A 4 32.29 -17.44 39.95
CA MET A 4 31.45 -16.54 40.74
C MET A 4 30.17 -16.06 39.98
N LYS A 5 30.12 -16.16 38.67
CA LYS A 5 28.92 -15.81 37.88
C LYS A 5 27.83 -16.90 37.85
N LYS A 6 28.16 -18.15 38.20
CA LYS A 6 27.17 -19.26 38.25
C LYS A 6 26.42 -19.33 39.59
N ILE A 7 26.94 -18.74 40.64
CA ILE A 7 26.31 -18.78 41.98
C ILE A 7 25.24 -17.68 42.11
N VAL A 8 25.39 -16.54 41.42
CA VAL A 8 24.41 -15.46 41.43
C VAL A 8 23.15 -15.76 40.61
N LEU A 9 23.25 -16.62 39.58
CA LEU A 9 22.09 -17.01 38.79
C LEU A 9 21.20 -18.07 39.46
N LEU A 10 21.75 -18.84 40.42
CA LEU A 10 20.99 -19.88 41.13
C LEU A 10 20.20 -19.36 42.33
N LEU A 11 20.52 -18.18 42.84
CA LEU A 11 19.86 -17.53 43.99
C LEU A 11 18.66 -16.66 43.57
N LEU A 12 18.55 -16.27 42.31
CA LEU A 12 17.38 -15.52 41.79
C LEU A 12 16.19 -16.41 41.39
N CYS A 13 16.40 -17.71 41.17
CA CYS A 13 15.30 -18.63 40.83
C CYS A 13 14.57 -19.24 42.04
N LEU A 14 15.04 -19.01 43.26
CA LEU A 14 14.44 -19.59 44.47
C LEU A 14 13.53 -18.63 45.26
N ALA A 15 13.35 -17.38 44.78
CA ALA A 15 12.53 -16.36 45.44
C ALA A 15 11.12 -16.19 44.87
N MET A 16 10.72 -16.96 43.81
CA MET A 16 9.39 -16.83 43.15
C MET A 16 8.41 -18.01 43.43
N VAL A 17 8.65 -18.87 44.38
CA VAL A 17 7.80 -20.06 44.66
C VAL A 17 7.09 -20.02 46.01
N LEU A 18 7.12 -18.94 46.77
CA LEU A 18 6.46 -18.85 48.07
C LEU A 18 5.53 -17.63 48.16
N GLY A 19 4.34 -17.72 47.60
CA GLY A 19 3.35 -16.64 47.66
C GLY A 19 1.97 -16.96 47.12
N MET A 20 1.47 -18.20 47.28
CA MET A 20 0.05 -18.50 47.07
C MET A 20 -0.42 -19.56 48.07
N ALA A 21 -0.95 -19.12 49.19
CA ALA A 21 -1.92 -19.85 50.01
C ALA A 21 -2.58 -18.90 51.01
N ALA A 22 -3.86 -18.74 50.87
CA ALA A 22 -4.87 -18.60 51.91
C ALA A 22 -5.96 -17.58 51.63
N CYS A 23 -7.09 -18.02 51.58
CA CYS A 23 -8.47 -17.85 52.09
C CYS A 23 -9.45 -17.74 50.94
N GLY A 24 -10.48 -18.57 50.76
CA GLY A 24 -11.23 -19.47 51.63
C GLY A 24 -12.64 -18.92 51.93
N GLY A 25 -13.69 -19.57 51.40
CA GLY A 25 -15.00 -19.45 51.99
C GLY A 25 -16.20 -19.15 51.07
N ASN A 26 -16.90 -20.19 50.60
CA ASN A 26 -18.35 -20.54 50.75
C ASN A 26 -19.37 -19.46 50.36
N ALA A 27 -20.53 -19.77 49.79
CA ALA A 27 -21.28 -20.99 49.42
C ALA A 27 -22.60 -20.58 48.73
N THR A 28 -23.09 -21.45 47.83
CA THR A 28 -24.51 -21.78 47.54
C THR A 28 -25.50 -20.67 47.16
N THR A 29 -26.36 -20.80 46.17
CA THR A 29 -27.39 -21.81 45.89
C THR A 29 -28.03 -21.59 44.50
N GLU A 30 -28.43 -22.68 43.88
CA GLU A 30 -29.20 -22.83 42.65
C GLU A 30 -30.51 -22.02 42.60
N THR A 31 -30.97 -21.67 41.38
CA THR A 31 -32.30 -22.11 40.91
C THR A 31 -32.46 -21.94 39.41
N LYS A 32 -32.86 -23.01 38.73
CA LYS A 32 -33.34 -23.07 37.35
C LYS A 32 -34.67 -22.35 37.18
N SER A 33 -34.89 -21.76 36.02
CA SER A 33 -36.22 -21.79 35.36
C SER A 33 -36.06 -21.56 33.85
N GLU A 34 -36.46 -22.55 33.09
CA GLU A 34 -36.77 -22.49 31.66
C GLU A 34 -38.09 -21.71 31.47
N THR A 35 -38.24 -20.94 30.39
CA THR A 35 -39.48 -20.91 29.60
C THR A 35 -39.25 -20.28 28.22
N LYS A 36 -39.92 -20.87 27.24
CA LYS A 36 -39.93 -20.74 25.78
C LYS A 36 -40.31 -19.37 25.23
N SER A 37 -39.70 -19.07 24.11
CA SER A 37 -40.23 -18.67 22.78
C SER A 37 -41.50 -17.84 22.69
N GLU A 38 -41.38 -16.67 22.01
CA GLU A 38 -42.29 -16.33 20.90
C GLU A 38 -41.71 -15.18 20.05
N THR A 39 -41.73 -15.41 18.75
CA THR A 39 -41.32 -14.50 17.69
C THR A 39 -42.36 -13.42 17.47
N THR A 40 -41.98 -12.14 17.47
CA THR A 40 -42.83 -11.11 16.86
C THR A 40 -41.92 -10.08 16.14
N THR A 41 -42.09 -10.03 14.84
CA THR A 41 -41.54 -9.06 13.91
C THR A 41 -42.18 -7.70 14.14
N THR A 42 -41.34 -6.67 14.38
CA THR A 42 -41.78 -5.27 14.25
C THR A 42 -40.68 -4.46 13.60
N ALA A 43 -41.05 -3.63 12.61
CA ALA A 43 -40.22 -2.78 11.80
C ALA A 43 -39.46 -1.70 12.59
N PRO A 44 -38.36 -1.16 12.07
CA PRO A 44 -37.53 -0.20 12.80
C PRO A 44 -38.17 1.19 12.82
N GLU A 45 -38.31 1.71 14.04
CA GLU A 45 -38.59 3.12 14.27
C GLU A 45 -37.35 3.95 13.92
N THR A 46 -37.60 5.04 13.21
CA THR A 46 -36.70 6.13 12.88
C THR A 46 -36.02 6.68 14.14
N SER A 47 -34.69 6.54 14.21
CA SER A 47 -33.87 7.26 15.19
C SER A 47 -33.70 8.72 14.73
N GLU A 48 -34.02 9.63 15.62
CA GLU A 48 -33.80 11.06 15.50
C GLU A 48 -32.33 11.37 15.18
N THR A 49 -32.17 12.09 14.10
CA THR A 49 -30.89 12.68 13.69
C THR A 49 -30.46 13.70 14.74
N ALA A 50 -29.38 13.41 15.45
CA ALA A 50 -28.66 14.43 16.20
C ALA A 50 -28.21 15.51 15.21
N SER A 51 -28.67 16.74 15.43
CA SER A 51 -28.27 17.92 14.68
C SER A 51 -26.80 18.19 14.95
N GLU A 52 -25.92 17.79 14.04
CA GLU A 52 -24.57 18.33 13.98
C GLU A 52 -24.67 19.83 13.73
N THR A 53 -24.23 20.60 14.70
CA THR A 53 -24.03 22.04 14.55
C THR A 53 -22.87 22.23 13.58
N THR A 54 -23.17 22.38 12.30
CA THR A 54 -22.17 22.78 11.31
C THR A 54 -21.69 24.17 11.70
N ALA A 55 -20.46 24.27 12.23
CA ALA A 55 -19.76 25.55 12.39
C ALA A 55 -19.68 26.22 11.01
N ASP A 56 -19.97 27.51 10.95
CA ASP A 56 -19.85 28.32 9.73
C ASP A 56 -18.36 28.31 9.31
N PRO A 57 -17.98 27.76 8.16
CA PRO A 57 -16.58 27.65 7.76
C PRO A 57 -15.89 29.03 7.62
N ALA A 58 -16.65 30.11 7.44
CA ALA A 58 -16.11 31.47 7.31
C ALA A 58 -15.55 32.05 8.62
N ASN A 59 -15.75 31.42 9.79
CA ASN A 59 -15.36 31.97 11.09
C ASN A 59 -14.57 30.99 11.97
N THR A 60 -14.14 29.86 11.44
CA THR A 60 -13.36 28.85 12.19
C THR A 60 -11.87 29.20 12.14
N THR A 61 -11.26 29.38 13.31
CA THR A 61 -9.81 29.56 13.44
C THR A 61 -9.15 28.17 13.56
N TYR A 62 -8.14 27.93 12.75
CA TYR A 62 -7.38 26.69 12.75
C TYR A 62 -6.01 26.84 13.42
N GLN A 63 -5.47 25.76 13.94
CA GLN A 63 -4.09 25.70 14.44
C GLN A 63 -3.12 26.08 13.32
N ASP A 64 -2.17 26.99 13.59
CA ASP A 64 -1.25 27.50 12.58
C ASP A 64 -0.25 26.45 12.08
N THR A 65 0.11 25.49 12.94
CA THR A 65 1.11 24.46 12.64
C THR A 65 0.57 23.08 12.99
N ILE A 66 0.65 22.14 12.06
CA ILE A 66 0.39 20.72 12.30
C ILE A 66 1.73 19.95 12.21
N THR A 67 2.03 19.17 13.25
CA THR A 67 3.25 18.37 13.34
C THR A 67 2.94 16.90 13.15
N VAL A 68 3.57 16.28 12.13
CA VAL A 68 3.43 14.86 11.77
C VAL A 68 4.69 14.12 12.19
N GLY A 69 4.56 13.14 13.07
CA GLY A 69 5.64 12.22 13.43
C GLY A 69 5.80 11.12 12.39
N VAL A 70 6.95 11.07 11.73
CA VAL A 70 7.27 10.12 10.66
C VAL A 70 8.40 9.18 11.05
N ALA A 71 8.38 7.95 10.52
CA ALA A 71 9.38 6.92 10.80
C ALA A 71 10.65 7.05 9.94
N ASN A 72 10.50 7.55 8.72
CA ASN A 72 11.54 7.60 7.70
C ASN A 72 11.93 9.03 7.38
N ASP A 73 13.23 9.24 7.17
CA ASP A 73 13.79 10.54 6.82
C ASP A 73 13.53 10.88 5.34
N ILE A 74 13.39 12.17 5.05
CA ILE A 74 13.41 12.70 3.70
C ILE A 74 14.88 12.80 3.29
N THR A 75 15.22 12.17 2.17
CA THR A 75 16.60 12.03 1.71
C THR A 75 16.94 12.94 0.53
N THR A 76 15.94 13.44 -0.16
CA THR A 76 16.07 14.39 -1.27
C THR A 76 14.76 15.17 -1.46
N LEU A 77 14.86 16.37 -1.99
CA LEU A 77 13.73 17.18 -2.43
C LEU A 77 13.59 17.18 -3.97
N ASP A 78 14.40 16.40 -4.68
CA ASP A 78 14.26 16.16 -6.13
C ASP A 78 13.18 15.08 -6.36
N PRO A 79 12.01 15.41 -6.94
CA PRO A 79 10.96 14.44 -7.23
C PRO A 79 11.43 13.26 -8.10
N GLN A 80 12.36 13.50 -9.01
CA GLN A 80 12.90 12.47 -9.91
C GLN A 80 14.13 11.74 -9.35
N GLY A 81 14.53 12.07 -8.11
CA GLY A 81 15.69 11.49 -7.41
C GLY A 81 15.36 10.37 -6.44
N SER A 82 14.07 10.06 -6.20
CA SER A 82 13.64 9.07 -5.22
C SER A 82 12.24 8.53 -5.50
N ASN A 83 11.96 7.31 -4.96
CA ASN A 83 10.62 6.71 -4.90
C ASN A 83 10.26 6.27 -3.47
N THR A 84 10.88 6.86 -2.42
CA THR A 84 10.52 6.52 -1.03
C THR A 84 9.24 7.24 -0.59
N ASP A 85 8.43 6.60 0.24
CA ASP A 85 7.15 7.14 0.69
C ASP A 85 7.31 8.48 1.43
N ALA A 86 8.36 8.62 2.28
CA ALA A 86 8.66 9.86 2.98
C ALA A 86 8.91 11.04 2.01
N ASN A 87 9.67 10.79 0.94
CA ASN A 87 9.92 11.82 -0.08
C ASN A 87 8.64 12.15 -0.87
N MET A 88 7.83 11.12 -1.22
CA MET A 88 6.56 11.34 -1.94
C MET A 88 5.58 12.21 -1.14
N MET A 89 5.48 12.01 0.18
CA MET A 89 4.66 12.86 1.05
C MET A 89 5.12 14.33 1.04
N ALA A 90 6.42 14.58 0.99
CA ALA A 90 6.95 15.95 0.88
C ALA A 90 6.61 16.55 -0.51
N PHE A 91 6.78 15.78 -1.58
CA PHE A 91 6.48 16.25 -2.93
C PHE A 91 4.99 16.58 -3.13
N THR A 92 4.08 15.82 -2.49
CA THR A 92 2.65 16.12 -2.50
C THR A 92 2.34 17.53 -1.94
N LEU A 93 3.13 18.01 -0.97
CA LEU A 93 2.97 19.35 -0.43
C LEU A 93 3.56 20.44 -1.33
N THR A 94 4.73 20.16 -1.92
CA THR A 94 5.57 21.19 -2.56
C THR A 94 5.44 21.27 -4.08
N HIS A 95 4.92 20.22 -4.71
CA HIS A 95 4.84 20.11 -6.16
C HIS A 95 3.45 19.61 -6.59
N GLU A 96 3.16 19.79 -7.87
CA GLU A 96 1.97 19.23 -8.52
C GLU A 96 2.38 18.33 -9.69
N THR A 97 1.56 17.33 -9.94
CA THR A 97 1.60 16.48 -11.15
C THR A 97 0.54 16.98 -12.14
N LEU A 98 0.63 16.61 -13.43
CA LEU A 98 -0.38 16.99 -14.43
C LEU A 98 -1.77 16.50 -14.06
N VAL A 99 -1.86 15.28 -13.57
CA VAL A 99 -3.09 14.63 -13.10
C VAL A 99 -2.85 14.00 -11.75
N GLU A 100 -3.89 13.80 -10.98
CA GLU A 100 -3.85 13.11 -9.68
C GLU A 100 -4.72 11.86 -9.72
N VAL A 101 -4.63 11.03 -8.68
CA VAL A 101 -5.53 9.90 -8.46
C VAL A 101 -6.37 10.21 -7.24
N ASP A 102 -7.68 10.11 -7.38
CA ASP A 102 -8.59 10.18 -6.26
C ASP A 102 -8.40 8.93 -5.37
N PRO A 103 -8.04 9.09 -4.09
CA PRO A 103 -7.74 7.96 -3.22
C PRO A 103 -8.97 7.12 -2.82
N GLU A 104 -10.19 7.64 -3.02
CA GLU A 104 -11.43 6.93 -2.68
C GLU A 104 -11.95 6.11 -3.87
N THR A 105 -11.90 6.71 -5.08
CA THR A 105 -12.41 6.07 -6.30
C THR A 105 -11.33 5.40 -7.14
N ASN A 106 -10.06 5.70 -6.88
CA ASN A 106 -8.90 5.31 -7.68
C ASN A 106 -8.98 5.76 -9.15
N GLU A 107 -9.75 6.79 -9.43
CA GLU A 107 -9.88 7.40 -10.74
C GLU A 107 -8.84 8.51 -10.96
N VAL A 108 -8.42 8.68 -12.20
CA VAL A 108 -7.56 9.81 -12.58
C VAL A 108 -8.40 11.09 -12.64
N ILE A 109 -7.97 12.08 -11.89
CA ILE A 109 -8.63 13.39 -11.79
C ILE A 109 -7.65 14.51 -12.20
N PRO A 110 -8.14 15.72 -12.53
CA PRO A 110 -7.29 16.89 -12.73
C PRO A 110 -6.34 17.14 -11.56
N GLY A 111 -5.06 17.42 -11.90
CA GLY A 111 -4.03 17.92 -11.00
C GLY A 111 -3.71 19.39 -11.37
N MET A 112 -2.46 19.65 -11.81
CA MET A 112 -2.12 20.95 -12.40
C MET A 112 -2.90 21.19 -13.71
N ALA A 113 -3.05 20.16 -14.57
CA ALA A 113 -3.87 20.26 -15.75
C ALA A 113 -5.36 20.33 -15.37
N THR A 114 -6.06 21.33 -15.88
CA THR A 114 -7.51 21.50 -15.66
C THR A 114 -8.35 20.54 -16.52
N SER A 115 -7.79 20.13 -17.64
CA SER A 115 -8.44 19.22 -18.59
C SER A 115 -7.40 18.55 -19.49
N TRP A 116 -7.82 17.46 -20.13
CA TRP A 116 -7.07 16.85 -21.23
C TRP A 116 -8.03 16.21 -22.25
N THR A 117 -7.53 16.07 -23.47
CA THR A 117 -8.21 15.31 -24.54
C THR A 117 -7.32 14.18 -25.02
N THR A 118 -7.94 13.08 -25.46
CA THR A 118 -7.24 11.94 -26.03
C THR A 118 -7.61 11.81 -27.49
N SER A 119 -6.63 11.57 -28.37
CA SER A 119 -6.87 11.31 -29.80
C SER A 119 -7.65 10.02 -30.04
N ASP A 120 -8.31 9.90 -31.20
CA ASP A 120 -9.14 8.73 -31.56
C ASP A 120 -8.35 7.39 -31.54
N ASP A 121 -7.04 7.42 -31.77
CA ASP A 121 -6.16 6.27 -31.71
C ASP A 121 -5.64 5.96 -30.30
N GLY A 122 -6.03 6.78 -29.29
CA GLY A 122 -5.63 6.60 -27.90
C GLY A 122 -4.15 6.88 -27.62
N CYS A 123 -3.43 7.50 -28.56
CA CYS A 123 -1.97 7.67 -28.45
C CYS A 123 -1.51 9.08 -28.15
N THR A 124 -2.32 10.12 -28.34
CA THR A 124 -1.94 11.51 -28.06
C THR A 124 -2.87 12.12 -27.01
N PHE A 125 -2.27 12.63 -25.94
CA PHE A 125 -2.95 13.32 -24.85
C PHE A 125 -2.57 14.80 -24.90
N THR A 126 -3.56 15.69 -25.07
CA THR A 126 -3.35 17.14 -25.03
C THR A 126 -3.87 17.68 -23.72
N PHE A 127 -2.96 18.20 -22.87
CA PHE A 127 -3.26 18.77 -21.56
C PHE A 127 -3.35 20.28 -21.65
N GLU A 128 -4.26 20.86 -20.85
CA GLU A 128 -4.41 22.30 -20.64
C GLU A 128 -4.09 22.64 -19.20
N ILE A 129 -3.16 23.59 -18.97
CA ILE A 129 -2.85 24.14 -17.65
C ILE A 129 -3.34 25.58 -17.50
N PRO A 130 -3.64 26.06 -16.26
CA PRO A 130 -4.04 27.46 -16.06
C PRO A 130 -2.93 28.44 -16.45
N GLU A 131 -3.32 29.62 -16.97
CA GLU A 131 -2.37 30.71 -17.33
C GLU A 131 -1.61 31.30 -16.13
N ASN A 132 -2.11 31.13 -14.92
CA ASN A 132 -1.58 31.77 -13.71
C ASN A 132 -0.81 30.82 -12.80
N VAL A 133 -0.37 29.66 -13.27
CA VAL A 133 0.46 28.75 -12.48
C VAL A 133 1.85 29.37 -12.30
N THR A 134 2.32 29.41 -11.06
CA THR A 134 3.67 29.87 -10.71
C THR A 134 4.33 28.90 -9.74
N PHE A 135 5.64 28.83 -9.80
CA PHE A 135 6.44 28.19 -8.77
C PHE A 135 6.42 29.00 -7.47
N SER A 136 6.80 28.39 -6.36
CA SER A 136 6.75 28.98 -5.03
C SER A 136 7.69 30.20 -4.81
N ASP A 137 8.56 30.48 -5.77
CA ASP A 137 9.36 31.71 -5.83
C ASP A 137 8.75 32.83 -6.72
N GLY A 138 7.60 32.56 -7.34
CA GLY A 138 6.91 33.45 -8.27
C GLY A 138 7.34 33.33 -9.73
N THR A 139 8.24 32.40 -10.07
CA THR A 139 8.59 32.11 -11.48
C THR A 139 7.37 31.49 -12.18
N PRO A 140 6.95 31.98 -13.37
CA PRO A 140 5.85 31.38 -14.14
C PRO A 140 6.14 29.93 -14.53
N CYS A 141 5.13 29.07 -14.47
CA CYS A 141 5.15 27.71 -14.99
C CYS A 141 4.42 27.68 -16.34
N THR A 142 5.02 27.02 -17.34
CA THR A 142 4.49 26.93 -18.70
C THR A 142 4.56 25.50 -19.23
N ALA A 143 3.98 25.25 -20.41
CA ALA A 143 4.07 23.99 -21.11
C ALA A 143 5.53 23.57 -21.44
N ASN A 144 6.48 24.50 -21.47
CA ASN A 144 7.91 24.18 -21.61
C ASN A 144 8.47 23.46 -20.37
N ASP A 145 8.04 23.83 -19.18
CA ASP A 145 8.44 23.19 -17.92
C ASP A 145 7.90 21.75 -17.86
N ILE A 146 6.70 21.50 -18.40
CA ILE A 146 6.15 20.15 -18.55
C ILE A 146 7.03 19.34 -19.48
N LYS A 147 7.35 19.84 -20.67
CA LYS A 147 8.25 19.19 -21.62
C LYS A 147 9.60 18.85 -20.99
N PHE A 148 10.23 19.83 -20.34
CA PHE A 148 11.48 19.64 -19.62
C PHE A 148 11.39 18.52 -18.58
N THR A 149 10.30 18.50 -17.79
CA THR A 149 10.07 17.47 -16.76
C THR A 149 10.07 16.07 -17.34
N PHE A 150 9.37 15.86 -18.46
CA PHE A 150 9.33 14.55 -19.12
C PHE A 150 10.64 14.16 -19.77
N GLU A 151 11.35 15.09 -20.40
CA GLU A 151 12.67 14.84 -20.98
C GLU A 151 13.67 14.44 -19.89
N ARG A 152 13.68 15.14 -18.75
CA ARG A 152 14.50 14.80 -17.59
C ARG A 152 14.10 13.45 -16.98
N ALA A 153 12.80 13.15 -16.91
CA ALA A 153 12.28 11.88 -16.39
C ALA A 153 12.79 10.67 -17.19
N ALA A 154 13.00 10.80 -18.49
CA ALA A 154 13.53 9.73 -19.33
C ALA A 154 14.99 9.35 -19.01
N GLU A 155 15.74 10.24 -18.38
CA GLU A 155 17.14 10.02 -17.99
C GLU A 155 17.28 9.45 -16.56
N SER A 156 16.27 9.63 -15.70
CA SER A 156 16.31 9.16 -14.31
C SER A 156 15.97 7.68 -14.19
N SER A 157 16.75 6.94 -13.41
CA SER A 157 16.48 5.53 -13.08
C SER A 157 15.19 5.32 -12.29
N PHE A 158 14.63 6.35 -11.65
CA PHE A 158 13.41 6.31 -10.86
C PHE A 158 12.14 6.57 -11.67
N THR A 159 12.27 7.26 -12.82
CA THR A 159 11.11 7.73 -13.60
C THR A 159 11.05 7.26 -15.04
N LYS A 160 12.18 6.82 -15.63
CA LYS A 160 12.27 6.42 -17.06
C LYS A 160 11.20 5.39 -17.47
N THR A 161 10.84 4.46 -16.60
CA THR A 161 9.81 3.45 -16.89
C THR A 161 8.41 4.03 -16.99
N LYS A 162 8.16 5.20 -16.40
CA LYS A 162 6.87 5.88 -16.44
C LYS A 162 6.66 6.63 -17.77
N VAL A 163 7.75 6.99 -18.42
CA VAL A 163 7.76 7.73 -19.69
C VAL A 163 8.29 6.91 -20.87
N GLU A 164 8.55 5.61 -20.70
CA GLU A 164 9.15 4.75 -21.74
C GLU A 164 8.29 4.66 -23.01
N LEU A 165 6.98 4.85 -22.90
CA LEU A 165 6.07 4.86 -24.05
C LEU A 165 6.06 6.22 -24.76
N VAL A 166 6.56 7.30 -24.15
CA VAL A 166 6.54 8.65 -24.75
C VAL A 166 7.47 8.70 -25.96
N THR A 167 6.91 9.12 -27.10
CA THR A 167 7.65 9.24 -28.36
C THR A 167 7.81 10.68 -28.82
N ASN A 168 6.88 11.57 -28.40
CA ASN A 168 6.95 12.99 -28.75
C ASN A 168 6.29 13.84 -27.68
N ILE A 169 6.79 15.05 -27.46
CA ILE A 169 6.23 16.08 -26.59
C ILE A 169 6.25 17.38 -27.37
N GLU A 170 5.08 17.89 -27.71
CA GLU A 170 4.87 19.13 -28.46
C GLU A 170 4.30 20.20 -27.57
N VAL A 171 5.01 21.31 -27.41
CA VAL A 171 4.47 22.52 -26.79
C VAL A 171 3.65 23.25 -27.84
N VAL A 172 2.33 23.24 -27.67
CA VAL A 172 1.39 23.86 -28.61
C VAL A 172 1.38 25.39 -28.37
N ASP A 173 1.33 25.79 -27.12
CA ASP A 173 1.46 27.17 -26.64
C ASP A 173 1.89 27.16 -25.16
N ASP A 174 1.87 28.29 -24.48
CA ASP A 174 2.34 28.41 -23.09
C ASP A 174 1.49 27.59 -22.09
N THR A 175 0.26 27.25 -22.45
CA THR A 175 -0.70 26.54 -21.59
C THR A 175 -1.09 25.15 -22.11
N HIS A 176 -0.70 24.78 -23.31
CA HIS A 176 -1.07 23.49 -23.91
C HIS A 176 0.15 22.67 -24.32
N VAL A 177 0.17 21.41 -23.89
CA VAL A 177 1.18 20.42 -24.26
C VAL A 177 0.53 19.16 -24.77
N ALA A 178 1.00 18.63 -25.91
CA ALA A 178 0.57 17.36 -26.47
C ALA A 178 1.67 16.30 -26.26
N ILE A 179 1.31 15.19 -25.62
CA ILE A 179 2.21 14.07 -25.32
C ILE A 179 1.75 12.86 -26.11
N THR A 180 2.61 12.33 -26.97
CA THR A 180 2.32 11.16 -27.83
C THR A 180 3.07 9.94 -27.31
N ILE A 181 2.35 8.81 -27.20
CA ILE A 181 2.89 7.51 -26.79
C ILE A 181 2.93 6.53 -27.97
N SER A 182 3.79 5.54 -27.90
CA SER A 182 4.05 4.57 -28.99
C SER A 182 2.90 3.59 -29.26
N LYS A 183 2.02 3.39 -28.27
CA LYS A 183 0.83 2.53 -28.33
C LYS A 183 -0.17 2.98 -27.27
N PRO A 184 -1.48 2.75 -27.45
CA PRO A 184 -2.46 3.04 -26.43
C PRO A 184 -2.11 2.38 -25.10
N SER A 185 -2.29 3.11 -24.00
CA SER A 185 -2.09 2.61 -22.65
C SER A 185 -3.09 3.26 -21.71
N GLN A 186 -3.92 2.46 -21.06
CA GLN A 186 -4.92 2.95 -20.11
C GLN A 186 -4.28 3.39 -18.79
N ASP A 187 -3.13 2.80 -18.43
CA ASP A 187 -2.41 3.16 -17.21
C ASP A 187 -1.51 4.38 -17.38
N PHE A 188 -1.37 4.94 -18.60
CA PHE A 188 -0.46 6.05 -18.85
C PHE A 188 -0.73 7.26 -17.95
N LEU A 189 -1.99 7.67 -17.81
CA LEU A 189 -2.37 8.78 -16.93
C LEU A 189 -2.09 8.47 -15.45
N MET A 190 -2.30 7.22 -15.00
CA MET A 190 -1.95 6.79 -13.64
C MET A 190 -0.45 6.92 -13.37
N LEU A 191 0.40 6.62 -14.36
CA LEU A 191 1.85 6.81 -14.24
C LEU A 191 2.23 8.28 -14.09
N LEU A 192 1.48 9.19 -14.76
CA LEU A 192 1.69 10.64 -14.65
C LEU A 192 1.23 11.22 -13.31
N ALA A 193 0.28 10.60 -12.64
CA ALA A 193 -0.17 10.98 -11.31
C ALA A 193 0.83 10.64 -10.18
N HIS A 194 1.88 9.88 -10.48
CA HIS A 194 2.88 9.51 -9.49
C HIS A 194 3.73 10.73 -9.12
N GLN A 195 3.93 11.00 -7.84
CA GLN A 195 4.61 12.20 -7.33
C GLN A 195 6.05 12.40 -7.87
N SER A 196 6.71 11.35 -8.35
CA SER A 196 7.98 11.50 -9.06
C SER A 196 7.86 12.10 -10.46
N MET A 197 6.63 12.29 -10.96
CA MET A 197 6.33 13.01 -12.20
C MET A 197 5.90 14.47 -11.97
N SER A 198 6.12 14.98 -10.75
CA SER A 198 5.90 16.39 -10.40
C SER A 198 6.62 17.33 -11.35
N ILE A 199 5.95 18.42 -11.70
CA ILE A 199 6.43 19.39 -12.67
C ILE A 199 7.57 20.22 -12.08
N LEU A 200 8.67 20.34 -12.83
CA LEU A 200 9.88 21.03 -12.48
C LEU A 200 10.12 22.23 -13.42
N SER A 201 10.67 23.31 -12.90
CA SER A 201 11.07 24.46 -13.71
C SER A 201 12.37 24.19 -14.47
N GLU A 202 12.31 24.27 -15.80
CA GLU A 202 13.52 24.21 -16.64
C GLU A 202 14.53 25.27 -16.22
N LYS A 203 14.05 26.50 -16.01
CA LYS A 203 14.90 27.62 -15.63
C LYS A 203 15.60 27.39 -14.29
N LEU A 204 14.82 27.07 -13.24
CA LEU A 204 15.36 26.94 -11.88
C LEU A 204 16.32 25.76 -11.74
N VAL A 205 16.00 24.62 -12.34
CA VAL A 205 16.86 23.43 -12.30
C VAL A 205 18.17 23.66 -13.07
N ASN A 206 18.16 24.46 -14.16
CA ASN A 206 19.37 24.78 -14.93
C ASN A 206 20.22 25.89 -14.29
N GLU A 207 19.61 26.80 -13.52
CA GLU A 207 20.30 27.93 -12.90
C GLU A 207 20.86 27.60 -11.50
N ASP A 208 20.22 26.68 -10.75
CA ASP A 208 20.60 26.33 -9.38
C ASP A 208 20.55 24.81 -9.18
N GLU A 209 21.58 24.24 -8.54
CA GLU A 209 21.63 22.81 -8.20
C GLU A 209 20.50 22.34 -7.29
N PHE A 210 19.82 23.24 -6.58
CA PHE A 210 18.65 23.01 -5.74
C PHE A 210 17.33 23.53 -6.33
N GLY A 211 17.34 23.98 -7.58
CA GLY A 211 16.16 24.51 -8.26
C GLY A 211 14.97 23.54 -8.33
N TYR A 212 15.23 22.23 -8.22
CA TYR A 212 14.22 21.19 -8.14
C TYR A 212 13.44 21.15 -6.81
N GLU A 213 13.87 21.90 -5.78
CA GLU A 213 13.15 22.03 -4.49
C GLU A 213 11.97 23.01 -4.58
N ILE A 214 11.95 23.84 -5.62
CA ILE A 214 10.96 24.89 -5.84
C ILE A 214 9.87 24.35 -6.77
N GLY A 215 8.72 24.01 -6.21
CA GLY A 215 7.58 23.46 -6.95
C GLY A 215 6.41 24.42 -7.02
N THR A 216 5.33 24.00 -7.64
CA THR A 216 4.07 24.75 -7.82
C THR A 216 3.04 24.43 -6.73
N GLY A 217 3.38 23.58 -5.76
CA GLY A 217 2.46 23.04 -4.77
C GLY A 217 1.95 24.06 -3.75
N MET A 218 1.02 23.58 -2.93
CA MET A 218 0.32 24.40 -1.92
C MET A 218 1.24 24.89 -0.79
N PHE A 219 2.39 24.22 -0.60
CA PHE A 219 3.41 24.58 0.39
C PHE A 219 4.78 24.68 -0.28
N ALA A 220 5.66 25.46 0.35
CA ALA A 220 7.08 25.56 0.02
C ALA A 220 7.91 25.07 1.21
N VAL A 221 9.12 24.56 0.95
CA VAL A 221 10.07 24.21 2.00
C VAL A 221 10.51 25.48 2.74
N GLU A 222 10.36 25.50 4.06
CA GLU A 222 10.80 26.61 4.92
C GLU A 222 12.17 26.30 5.53
N THR A 223 12.32 25.13 6.15
CA THR A 223 13.59 24.66 6.71
C THR A 223 13.69 23.14 6.59
N TRP A 224 14.89 22.64 6.35
CA TRP A 224 15.17 21.22 6.37
C TRP A 224 16.44 20.92 7.17
N THR A 225 16.31 20.07 8.18
CA THR A 225 17.40 19.54 8.99
C THR A 225 17.42 18.02 8.82
N PRO A 226 18.23 17.48 7.89
CA PRO A 226 18.29 16.03 7.65
C PRO A 226 18.55 15.25 8.96
N GLY A 227 17.79 14.18 9.17
CA GLY A 227 17.86 13.35 10.36
C GLY A 227 17.07 13.89 11.57
N ASP A 228 16.39 15.02 11.46
CA ASP A 228 15.59 15.63 12.52
C ASP A 228 14.19 16.01 12.03
N GLN A 229 14.07 17.06 11.22
CA GLN A 229 12.77 17.53 10.75
C GLN A 229 12.86 18.35 9.45
N ILE A 230 11.71 18.47 8.79
CA ILE A 230 11.48 19.42 7.71
C ILE A 230 10.20 20.20 7.97
N SER A 231 10.22 21.51 7.74
CA SER A 231 9.04 22.36 7.82
C SER A 231 8.66 22.92 6.44
N PHE A 232 7.36 22.98 6.22
CA PHE A 232 6.75 23.52 5.02
C PHE A 232 5.84 24.69 5.42
N VAL A 233 5.95 25.79 4.70
CA VAL A 233 5.10 26.96 4.87
C VAL A 233 4.14 27.06 3.69
N ARG A 234 2.90 27.47 3.94
CA ARG A 234 1.91 27.70 2.91
C ARG A 234 2.44 28.68 1.86
N SER A 235 2.37 28.29 0.58
CA SER A 235 2.80 29.12 -0.54
C SER A 235 1.84 30.29 -0.76
N ASP A 236 2.38 31.49 -0.92
CA ASP A 236 1.61 32.68 -1.34
C ASP A 236 1.38 32.69 -2.86
N TYR A 237 2.00 31.77 -3.59
CA TYR A 237 1.97 31.69 -5.05
C TYR A 237 1.10 30.55 -5.59
N PHE A 238 0.49 29.76 -4.71
CA PHE A 238 -0.39 28.67 -5.16
C PHE A 238 -1.61 29.21 -5.90
N HIS A 239 -1.87 28.66 -7.07
CA HIS A 239 -2.92 29.16 -7.98
C HIS A 239 -4.35 28.75 -7.59
N GLY A 240 -4.52 27.81 -6.63
CA GLY A 240 -5.80 27.33 -6.11
C GLY A 240 -6.18 27.96 -4.77
N GLU A 241 -7.16 27.34 -4.09
CA GLU A 241 -7.56 27.75 -2.75
C GLU A 241 -6.42 27.51 -1.75
N PRO A 242 -6.13 28.48 -0.86
CA PRO A 242 -5.03 28.34 0.08
C PRO A 242 -5.31 27.26 1.14
N ALA A 243 -4.25 26.57 1.57
CA ALA A 243 -4.33 25.60 2.67
C ALA A 243 -4.89 26.25 3.95
N PRO A 244 -5.72 25.54 4.74
CA PRO A 244 -6.25 26.07 6.00
C PRO A 244 -5.15 26.25 7.06
N THR A 245 -4.16 25.37 7.09
CA THR A 245 -3.01 25.40 7.99
C THR A 245 -1.87 26.20 7.37
N LYS A 246 -1.14 27.01 8.17
CA LYS A 246 -0.04 27.84 7.66
C LYS A 246 1.26 27.08 7.54
N ARG A 247 1.49 26.08 8.37
CA ARG A 247 2.73 25.30 8.42
C ARG A 247 2.47 23.83 8.71
N ILE A 248 3.21 22.97 8.03
CA ILE A 248 3.27 21.53 8.30
C ILE A 248 4.71 21.20 8.67
N VAL A 249 4.93 20.40 9.71
CA VAL A 249 6.25 19.92 10.12
C VAL A 249 6.26 18.41 10.09
N TYR A 250 7.17 17.80 9.34
CA TYR A 250 7.47 16.37 9.45
C TYR A 250 8.64 16.20 10.41
N ARG A 251 8.37 15.58 11.55
CA ARG A 251 9.36 15.30 12.58
C ARG A 251 9.76 13.83 12.54
N LEU A 252 11.04 13.57 12.38
CA LEU A 252 11.59 12.22 12.34
C LEU A 252 11.66 11.63 13.75
N ILE A 253 10.84 10.62 14.02
CA ILE A 253 10.88 9.83 15.24
C ILE A 253 10.86 8.36 14.84
N LYS A 254 12.04 7.73 14.77
CA LYS A 254 12.20 6.38 14.20
C LYS A 254 11.53 5.29 15.03
N GLU A 255 11.62 5.42 16.37
CA GLU A 255 11.07 4.43 17.28
C GLU A 255 9.55 4.59 17.42
N GLU A 256 8.79 3.53 17.15
CA GLU A 256 7.31 3.53 17.10
C GLU A 256 6.70 3.94 18.45
N SER A 257 7.18 3.37 19.56
CA SER A 257 6.69 3.73 20.90
C SER A 257 7.01 5.19 21.27
N SER A 258 8.15 5.73 20.81
CA SER A 258 8.50 7.14 21.01
C SER A 258 7.59 8.08 20.23
N ARG A 259 7.18 7.70 19.00
CA ARG A 259 6.20 8.46 18.23
C ARG A 259 4.83 8.50 18.92
N LEU A 260 4.39 7.36 19.47
CA LEU A 260 3.14 7.31 20.24
C LEU A 260 3.20 8.20 21.49
N ILE A 261 4.30 8.16 22.25
CA ILE A 261 4.48 9.04 23.42
C ILE A 261 4.45 10.52 22.99
N ALA A 262 5.09 10.87 21.88
CA ALA A 262 5.08 12.23 21.36
C ALA A 262 3.65 12.71 21.00
N LEU A 263 2.80 11.82 20.47
CA LEU A 263 1.37 12.10 20.23
C LEU A 263 0.62 12.31 21.56
N GLN A 264 0.77 11.41 22.52
CA GLN A 264 0.11 11.49 23.84
C GLN A 264 0.50 12.74 24.63
N THR A 265 1.76 13.18 24.51
CA THR A 265 2.26 14.41 25.18
C THR A 265 1.94 15.68 24.40
N GLY A 266 1.39 15.57 23.18
CA GLY A 266 1.05 16.70 22.32
C GLY A 266 2.26 17.34 21.62
N GLU A 267 3.40 16.66 21.59
CA GLU A 267 4.61 17.09 20.87
C GLU A 267 4.45 16.94 19.34
N ILE A 268 3.61 16.00 18.91
CA ILE A 268 3.13 15.85 17.54
C ILE A 268 1.60 15.79 17.54
N ASP A 269 1.00 16.10 16.40
CA ASP A 269 -0.46 16.09 16.20
C ASP A 269 -0.93 14.82 15.50
N ILE A 270 -0.05 14.21 14.70
CA ILE A 270 -0.31 12.99 13.91
C ILE A 270 0.87 12.03 14.11
N CYS A 271 0.59 10.79 14.48
CA CYS A 271 1.55 9.69 14.59
C CYS A 271 1.32 8.70 13.45
N VAL A 272 2.21 8.65 12.47
CA VAL A 272 2.17 7.68 11.38
C VAL A 272 2.77 6.37 11.86
N ASP A 273 2.11 5.24 11.53
CA ASP A 273 2.54 3.88 11.87
C ASP A 273 2.88 3.69 13.36
N PRO A 274 1.93 3.87 14.30
CA PRO A 274 2.11 3.44 15.68
C PRO A 274 2.25 1.91 15.74
N LEU A 275 2.93 1.41 16.77
CA LEU A 275 3.09 -0.03 16.96
C LEU A 275 1.73 -0.70 17.18
N ASN A 276 1.42 -1.76 16.42
CA ASN A 276 0.12 -2.43 16.47
C ASN A 276 -0.27 -2.97 17.86
N THR A 277 0.71 -3.33 18.69
CA THR A 277 0.45 -3.74 20.09
C THR A 277 0.05 -2.59 21.00
N ASP A 278 0.25 -1.36 20.58
CA ASP A 278 0.08 -0.15 21.39
C ASP A 278 -1.15 0.67 20.98
N LEU A 279 -1.92 0.23 19.98
CA LEU A 279 -3.09 0.95 19.44
C LEU A 279 -4.15 1.24 20.50
N GLY A 280 -4.33 0.34 21.48
CA GLY A 280 -5.24 0.53 22.60
C GLY A 280 -4.96 1.80 23.41
N TYR A 281 -3.71 2.28 23.47
CA TYR A 281 -3.40 3.55 24.14
C TYR A 281 -3.93 4.78 23.38
N ILE A 282 -4.17 4.67 22.08
CA ILE A 282 -4.82 5.72 21.28
C ILE A 282 -6.33 5.64 21.47
N GLU A 283 -6.90 4.43 21.39
CA GLU A 283 -8.35 4.18 21.50
C GLU A 283 -8.89 4.55 22.88
N ASP A 284 -8.11 4.37 23.96
CA ASP A 284 -8.47 4.68 25.34
C ASP A 284 -8.29 6.17 25.71
N ASP A 285 -7.59 6.98 24.89
CA ASP A 285 -7.37 8.41 25.18
C ASP A 285 -8.50 9.25 24.56
N PRO A 286 -9.32 9.97 25.37
CA PRO A 286 -10.45 10.76 24.87
C PRO A 286 -10.05 11.94 23.94
N ASN A 287 -8.75 12.32 23.92
CA ASN A 287 -8.22 13.41 23.10
C ASN A 287 -7.59 12.91 21.79
N LEU A 288 -7.52 11.60 21.60
CA LEU A 288 -6.92 10.97 20.43
C LEU A 288 -7.98 10.22 19.63
N GLU A 289 -7.63 9.88 18.41
CA GLU A 289 -8.43 9.08 17.49
C GLU A 289 -7.51 8.16 16.70
N LEU A 290 -7.91 6.90 16.51
CA LEU A 290 -7.21 5.93 15.68
C LEU A 290 -7.88 5.87 14.31
N VAL A 291 -7.14 6.22 13.26
CA VAL A 291 -7.54 6.09 11.86
C VAL A 291 -6.94 4.80 11.31
N LYS A 292 -7.77 3.94 10.73
CA LYS A 292 -7.36 2.68 10.08
C LYS A 292 -7.67 2.76 8.59
N VAL A 293 -6.65 2.69 7.76
CA VAL A 293 -6.76 2.77 6.29
C VAL A 293 -6.37 1.42 5.69
N PRO A 294 -7.19 0.81 4.82
CA PRO A 294 -6.77 -0.38 4.10
C PRO A 294 -5.47 -0.13 3.34
N ASN A 295 -4.46 -0.99 3.54
CA ASN A 295 -3.19 -0.89 2.81
C ASN A 295 -3.36 -1.45 1.38
N TYR A 296 -2.53 -0.98 0.43
CA TYR A 296 -2.41 -1.56 -0.91
C TYR A 296 -1.27 -2.58 -1.01
N VAL A 297 -0.84 -3.13 0.12
CA VAL A 297 0.18 -4.19 0.17
C VAL A 297 -0.49 -5.54 0.28
N MET A 298 -0.45 -6.31 -0.79
CA MET A 298 -0.90 -7.71 -0.77
C MET A 298 0.22 -8.61 -0.22
N LEU A 299 -0.02 -9.26 0.90
CA LEU A 299 0.76 -10.42 1.35
C LEU A 299 0.26 -11.67 0.65
N TYR A 300 1.16 -12.47 0.10
CA TYR A 300 0.82 -13.69 -0.61
C TYR A 300 1.86 -14.78 -0.40
N LEU A 301 1.45 -16.02 -0.64
CA LEU A 301 2.32 -17.17 -0.78
C LEU A 301 2.67 -17.34 -2.26
N ALA A 302 3.88 -16.97 -2.66
CA ALA A 302 4.38 -17.29 -3.99
C ALA A 302 4.65 -18.79 -4.09
N ILE A 303 4.17 -19.41 -5.16
CA ILE A 303 4.35 -20.82 -5.47
C ILE A 303 5.24 -20.93 -6.70
N ASN A 304 6.40 -21.56 -6.62
CA ASN A 304 7.24 -21.76 -7.81
C ASN A 304 6.63 -22.82 -8.72
N ASN A 305 5.90 -22.38 -9.75
CA ASN A 305 5.10 -23.25 -10.62
C ASN A 305 5.93 -24.21 -11.48
N GLU A 306 7.26 -24.07 -11.52
CA GLU A 306 8.15 -25.03 -12.22
C GLU A 306 8.75 -26.09 -11.30
N ARG A 307 8.50 -26.03 -9.98
CA ARG A 307 8.97 -27.06 -9.03
C ARG A 307 8.10 -28.30 -9.11
N LYS A 308 8.76 -29.46 -9.07
CA LYS A 308 8.09 -30.76 -9.07
C LYS A 308 7.05 -30.85 -7.94
N GLY A 309 5.84 -31.19 -8.29
CA GLY A 309 4.67 -31.23 -7.42
C GLY A 309 3.90 -29.90 -7.44
N LEU A 310 4.58 -28.75 -7.42
CA LEU A 310 3.95 -27.42 -7.54
C LEU A 310 3.60 -27.06 -9.00
N ASP A 311 4.12 -27.78 -9.99
CA ASP A 311 3.71 -27.76 -11.40
C ASP A 311 2.29 -28.33 -11.62
N ASN A 312 1.77 -29.09 -10.65
CA ASN A 312 0.42 -29.62 -10.67
C ASN A 312 -0.57 -28.63 -10.05
N VAL A 313 -1.57 -28.19 -10.81
CA VAL A 313 -2.58 -27.20 -10.37
C VAL A 313 -3.38 -27.71 -9.16
N HIS A 314 -3.68 -29.01 -9.08
CA HIS A 314 -4.43 -29.57 -7.95
C HIS A 314 -3.63 -29.50 -6.63
N VAL A 315 -2.29 -29.62 -6.68
CA VAL A 315 -1.45 -29.38 -5.50
C VAL A 315 -1.52 -27.91 -5.07
N ARG A 316 -1.48 -26.97 -6.02
CA ARG A 316 -1.59 -25.55 -5.71
C ARG A 316 -2.97 -25.19 -5.13
N LYS A 317 -4.06 -25.77 -5.68
CA LYS A 317 -5.42 -25.63 -5.13
C LYS A 317 -5.53 -26.25 -3.72
N ALA A 318 -4.92 -27.41 -3.49
CA ALA A 318 -4.87 -28.00 -2.15
C ALA A 318 -4.17 -27.08 -1.14
N ILE A 319 -3.05 -26.46 -1.52
CA ILE A 319 -2.35 -25.47 -0.69
C ILE A 319 -3.25 -24.25 -0.43
N ALA A 320 -3.96 -23.75 -1.46
CA ALA A 320 -4.85 -22.60 -1.32
C ALA A 320 -6.00 -22.88 -0.34
N TYR A 321 -6.66 -24.02 -0.45
CA TYR A 321 -7.71 -24.44 0.49
C TYR A 321 -7.19 -24.75 1.89
N ALA A 322 -5.94 -25.19 2.04
CA ALA A 322 -5.33 -25.49 3.34
C ALA A 322 -4.70 -24.24 4.02
N THR A 323 -4.78 -23.07 3.43
CA THR A 323 -4.22 -21.83 4.01
C THR A 323 -5.25 -21.13 4.88
N ASP A 324 -5.12 -21.17 6.22
CA ASP A 324 -5.95 -20.40 7.16
C ASP A 324 -5.49 -18.94 7.21
N LYS A 325 -6.02 -18.15 6.29
CA LYS A 325 -5.70 -16.73 6.14
C LYS A 325 -6.07 -15.92 7.39
N ALA A 326 -7.19 -16.25 8.05
CA ALA A 326 -7.65 -15.55 9.25
C ALA A 326 -6.69 -15.75 10.43
N SER A 327 -6.28 -17.00 10.70
CA SER A 327 -5.29 -17.30 11.73
C SER A 327 -3.93 -16.67 11.41
N MET A 328 -3.53 -16.61 10.14
CA MET A 328 -2.30 -15.94 9.73
C MET A 328 -2.33 -14.43 10.01
N ILE A 329 -3.47 -13.76 9.78
CA ILE A 329 -3.66 -12.33 10.10
C ILE A 329 -3.56 -12.12 11.62
N GLU A 330 -4.21 -12.97 12.40
CA GLU A 330 -4.17 -12.87 13.86
C GLU A 330 -2.75 -12.92 14.41
N VAL A 331 -1.95 -13.91 13.99
CA VAL A 331 -0.59 -14.09 14.54
C VAL A 331 0.46 -13.19 13.90
N GLY A 332 0.25 -12.74 12.66
CA GLY A 332 1.20 -11.95 11.91
C GLY A 332 1.00 -10.44 12.06
N TYR A 333 -0.26 -10.02 12.13
CA TYR A 333 -0.65 -8.61 12.20
C TYR A 333 -1.37 -8.22 13.50
N ASN A 334 -1.45 -9.13 14.50
CA ASN A 334 -2.23 -8.94 15.73
C ASN A 334 -3.70 -8.60 15.45
N GLY A 335 -4.29 -9.21 14.42
CA GLY A 335 -5.65 -8.90 13.98
C GLY A 335 -5.78 -7.62 13.15
N GLU A 336 -4.72 -6.81 13.01
CA GLU A 336 -4.74 -5.53 12.28
C GLU A 336 -4.59 -5.75 10.77
N GLY A 337 -5.60 -6.37 10.17
CA GLY A 337 -5.65 -6.66 8.74
C GLY A 337 -6.94 -7.36 8.35
N PHE A 338 -7.06 -7.65 7.07
CA PHE A 338 -8.20 -8.38 6.51
C PHE A 338 -7.72 -9.37 5.44
N VAL A 339 -8.57 -10.36 5.14
CA VAL A 339 -8.27 -11.36 4.11
C VAL A 339 -8.18 -10.69 2.75
N HIS A 340 -7.09 -10.95 2.04
CA HIS A 340 -6.92 -10.63 0.64
C HIS A 340 -7.01 -11.94 -0.16
N ASP A 341 -7.94 -12.02 -1.07
CA ASP A 341 -8.27 -13.26 -1.80
C ASP A 341 -8.40 -13.09 -3.31
N HIS A 342 -8.09 -11.89 -3.81
CA HIS A 342 -8.07 -11.52 -5.21
C HIS A 342 -6.63 -11.42 -5.75
N TRP A 343 -6.51 -11.27 -7.07
CA TRP A 343 -5.25 -11.25 -7.81
C TRP A 343 -4.75 -9.83 -8.08
N ILE A 344 -5.59 -8.84 -7.79
CA ILE A 344 -5.32 -7.40 -7.82
C ILE A 344 -5.67 -6.78 -6.47
N ASN A 345 -5.27 -5.53 -6.22
CA ASN A 345 -5.61 -4.84 -5.00
C ASN A 345 -7.05 -4.31 -5.02
N ARG A 346 -7.68 -4.27 -3.87
CA ARG A 346 -9.04 -3.75 -3.71
C ARG A 346 -9.10 -2.30 -4.21
N GLY A 347 -10.13 -1.99 -5.02
CA GLY A 347 -10.31 -0.68 -5.63
C GLY A 347 -9.54 -0.48 -6.94
N GLN A 348 -8.70 -1.42 -7.37
CA GLN A 348 -8.18 -1.40 -8.74
C GLN A 348 -9.28 -1.71 -9.74
N PHE A 349 -9.17 -1.12 -10.92
CA PHE A 349 -10.12 -1.32 -12.01
C PHE A 349 -10.19 -2.80 -12.43
N GLY A 350 -11.39 -3.35 -12.49
CA GLY A 350 -11.61 -4.77 -12.79
C GLY A 350 -11.66 -5.70 -11.58
N TRP A 351 -11.71 -5.14 -10.34
CA TRP A 351 -12.01 -5.93 -9.15
C TRP A 351 -13.39 -6.56 -9.23
N ASP A 352 -13.52 -7.86 -9.02
CA ASP A 352 -14.79 -8.60 -9.06
C ASP A 352 -15.22 -9.11 -7.69
N ASP A 353 -16.14 -8.41 -7.04
CA ASP A 353 -16.71 -8.83 -5.74
C ASP A 353 -17.41 -10.22 -5.79
N ASN A 354 -17.67 -10.78 -6.98
CA ASN A 354 -18.32 -12.07 -7.16
C ASN A 354 -17.33 -13.22 -7.45
N LEU A 355 -16.02 -12.93 -7.47
CA LEU A 355 -15.02 -13.96 -7.71
C LEU A 355 -15.14 -15.09 -6.68
N GLN A 356 -15.19 -16.35 -7.14
CA GLN A 356 -15.23 -17.53 -6.25
C GLN A 356 -13.84 -17.82 -5.68
N VAL A 357 -13.61 -17.34 -4.45
CA VAL A 357 -12.30 -17.41 -3.79
C VAL A 357 -12.06 -18.72 -3.03
N TYR A 358 -10.79 -18.97 -2.69
CA TYR A 358 -10.38 -20.12 -1.89
C TYR A 358 -10.56 -19.81 -0.40
N GLU A 359 -11.66 -20.32 0.19
CA GLU A 359 -11.88 -20.30 1.63
C GLU A 359 -11.14 -21.48 2.29
N TYR A 360 -10.69 -21.30 3.54
CA TYR A 360 -10.05 -22.37 4.31
C TYR A 360 -10.95 -23.58 4.45
N ASN A 361 -10.53 -24.72 3.90
CA ASN A 361 -11.30 -25.96 3.89
C ASN A 361 -10.40 -27.17 3.68
N LEU A 362 -10.07 -27.86 4.78
CA LEU A 362 -9.19 -29.03 4.75
C LEU A 362 -9.77 -30.22 3.99
N ASP A 363 -11.09 -30.36 3.91
CA ASP A 363 -11.71 -31.46 3.16
C ASP A 363 -11.55 -31.23 1.66
N LYS A 364 -11.83 -30.00 1.17
CA LYS A 364 -11.54 -29.63 -0.23
C LYS A 364 -10.05 -29.72 -0.56
N ALA A 365 -9.19 -29.35 0.37
CA ALA A 365 -7.74 -29.48 0.19
C ALA A 365 -7.33 -30.95 -0.01
N LYS A 366 -7.90 -31.88 0.73
CA LYS A 366 -7.68 -33.33 0.57
C LYS A 366 -8.24 -33.85 -0.75
N GLU A 367 -9.44 -33.42 -1.16
CA GLU A 367 -10.03 -33.76 -2.46
C GLU A 367 -9.12 -33.33 -3.63
N GLU A 368 -8.61 -32.09 -3.58
CA GLU A 368 -7.68 -31.59 -4.59
C GLU A 368 -6.36 -32.37 -4.58
N LEU A 369 -5.86 -32.76 -3.40
CA LEU A 369 -4.65 -33.58 -3.30
C LEU A 369 -4.88 -34.97 -3.90
N GLU A 370 -6.03 -35.58 -3.70
CA GLU A 370 -6.39 -36.85 -4.35
C GLU A 370 -6.43 -36.73 -5.89
N LEU A 371 -7.00 -35.60 -6.41
CA LEU A 371 -7.02 -35.31 -7.85
C LEU A 371 -5.62 -35.10 -8.42
N SER A 372 -4.67 -34.63 -7.61
CA SER A 372 -3.28 -34.44 -8.02
C SER A 372 -2.53 -35.76 -8.29
N GLY A 373 -3.03 -36.87 -7.72
CA GLY A 373 -2.39 -38.18 -7.77
C GLY A 373 -1.28 -38.39 -6.74
N TYR A 374 -0.93 -37.38 -5.93
CA TYR A 374 0.00 -37.51 -4.81
C TYR A 374 -0.70 -38.07 -3.57
N LYS A 375 0.05 -38.81 -2.74
CA LYS A 375 -0.44 -39.34 -1.47
C LYS A 375 0.06 -38.47 -0.30
N PRO A 376 -0.66 -38.45 0.84
CA PRO A 376 -0.14 -37.84 2.04
C PRO A 376 1.29 -38.30 2.37
N GLY A 377 2.21 -37.33 2.55
CA GLY A 377 3.63 -37.57 2.81
C GLY A 377 4.54 -37.64 1.56
N ASP A 378 4.00 -37.68 0.34
CA ASP A 378 4.78 -37.64 -0.89
C ASP A 378 5.38 -36.27 -1.18
N LEU A 379 4.69 -35.19 -0.73
CA LEU A 379 5.05 -33.81 -1.01
C LEU A 379 5.80 -33.20 0.18
N LYS A 380 6.98 -32.64 -0.12
CA LYS A 380 7.83 -31.94 0.84
C LYS A 380 8.32 -30.65 0.19
N PHE A 381 7.99 -29.52 0.79
CA PHE A 381 8.35 -28.21 0.30
C PHE A 381 9.09 -27.39 1.36
N ARG A 382 9.75 -26.33 0.93
CA ARG A 382 10.37 -25.32 1.78
C ARG A 382 9.71 -23.98 1.52
N VAL A 383 9.36 -23.26 2.58
CA VAL A 383 8.93 -21.86 2.48
C VAL A 383 10.05 -20.96 2.99
N ILE A 384 10.45 -20.00 2.16
CA ILE A 384 11.38 -18.94 2.53
C ILE A 384 10.62 -17.67 2.89
N TYR A 385 11.12 -16.91 3.89
CA TYR A 385 10.48 -15.68 4.36
C TYR A 385 11.48 -14.81 5.14
N ASN A 386 11.09 -13.56 5.43
CA ASN A 386 11.82 -12.66 6.31
C ASN A 386 10.89 -12.04 7.37
N GLY A 387 11.49 -11.57 8.46
CA GLY A 387 10.76 -10.90 9.54
C GLY A 387 9.96 -11.85 10.45
N THR A 388 9.54 -11.32 11.60
CA THR A 388 8.84 -12.11 12.64
C THR A 388 7.37 -12.34 12.31
N ALA A 389 6.69 -11.36 11.70
CA ALA A 389 5.30 -11.52 11.28
C ALA A 389 5.12 -12.71 10.33
N LYS A 390 5.95 -12.78 9.27
CA LYS A 390 5.91 -13.89 8.31
C LYS A 390 6.39 -15.22 8.92
N GLU A 391 7.25 -15.21 9.93
CA GLU A 391 7.62 -16.40 10.70
C GLU A 391 6.42 -17.00 11.42
N ASN A 392 5.65 -16.18 12.13
CA ASN A 392 4.44 -16.61 12.81
C ASN A 392 3.40 -17.17 11.81
N MET A 393 3.21 -16.50 10.69
CA MET A 393 2.33 -16.97 9.61
C MET A 393 2.80 -18.28 8.99
N ALA A 394 4.12 -18.45 8.81
CA ALA A 394 4.69 -19.70 8.27
C ALA A 394 4.48 -20.90 9.20
N LEU A 395 4.44 -20.68 10.52
CA LEU A 395 4.12 -21.72 11.50
C LEU A 395 2.65 -22.18 11.38
N VAL A 396 1.72 -21.26 11.15
CA VAL A 396 0.31 -21.62 10.88
C VAL A 396 0.24 -22.43 9.59
N LEU A 397 0.81 -21.93 8.49
CA LEU A 397 0.83 -22.64 7.21
C LEU A 397 1.45 -24.03 7.32
N GLN A 398 2.52 -24.21 8.10
CA GLN A 398 3.15 -25.50 8.34
C GLN A 398 2.18 -26.49 9.01
N ALA A 399 1.45 -26.04 10.02
CA ALA A 399 0.47 -26.86 10.73
C ALA A 399 -0.68 -27.25 9.81
N ASP A 400 -1.23 -26.31 9.05
CA ASP A 400 -2.35 -26.54 8.13
C ASP A 400 -1.99 -27.52 7.01
N LEU A 401 -0.82 -27.36 6.39
CA LEU A 401 -0.34 -28.26 5.35
C LEU A 401 -0.05 -29.69 5.88
N ALA A 402 0.36 -29.81 7.13
CA ALA A 402 0.56 -31.11 7.76
C ALA A 402 -0.76 -31.87 7.91
N GLU A 403 -1.91 -31.21 8.16
CA GLU A 403 -3.25 -31.81 8.26
C GLU A 403 -3.72 -32.46 6.94
N VAL A 404 -3.18 -32.01 5.82
CA VAL A 404 -3.45 -32.57 4.48
C VAL A 404 -2.30 -33.47 3.98
N GLY A 405 -1.29 -33.69 4.82
CA GLY A 405 -0.18 -34.59 4.51
C GLY A 405 0.93 -34.01 3.63
N ILE A 406 1.06 -32.67 3.58
CA ILE A 406 2.16 -31.95 2.93
C ILE A 406 3.17 -31.51 4.00
N GLU A 407 4.44 -31.94 3.88
CA GLU A 407 5.51 -31.53 4.79
C GLU A 407 6.10 -30.17 4.37
N LEU A 408 6.14 -29.20 5.29
CA LEU A 408 6.68 -27.86 5.03
C LEU A 408 7.88 -27.55 5.93
N GLY A 409 9.06 -27.35 5.33
CA GLY A 409 10.25 -26.83 5.99
C GLY A 409 10.27 -25.30 6.01
N LEU A 410 10.59 -24.70 7.15
CA LEU A 410 10.61 -23.25 7.35
C LEU A 410 12.04 -22.69 7.24
N ILE A 411 12.27 -21.67 6.42
CA ILE A 411 13.58 -21.05 6.22
C ILE A 411 13.45 -19.52 6.38
N LYS A 412 13.82 -19.01 7.55
CA LYS A 412 13.94 -17.57 7.80
C LYS A 412 15.22 -17.03 7.19
N MET A 413 15.14 -15.90 6.51
CA MET A 413 16.26 -15.27 5.82
C MET A 413 16.37 -13.78 6.16
N GLU A 414 17.57 -13.24 6.03
CA GLU A 414 17.77 -11.80 6.01
C GLU A 414 17.20 -11.19 4.71
N THR A 415 16.66 -9.96 4.79
CA THR A 415 15.96 -9.31 3.67
C THR A 415 16.81 -9.24 2.40
N ALA A 416 18.10 -8.92 2.51
CA ALA A 416 18.98 -8.83 1.35
C ALA A 416 19.21 -10.20 0.68
N ALA A 417 19.36 -11.26 1.49
CA ALA A 417 19.52 -12.63 0.98
C ALA A 417 18.24 -13.13 0.28
N LEU A 418 17.07 -12.87 0.88
CA LEU A 418 15.78 -13.19 0.28
C LEU A 418 15.61 -12.49 -1.08
N LYS A 419 15.85 -11.17 -1.14
CA LYS A 419 15.80 -10.40 -2.40
C LYS A 419 16.79 -10.93 -3.44
N GLY A 420 17.96 -11.39 -3.02
CA GLY A 420 18.94 -12.05 -3.90
C GLY A 420 18.35 -13.28 -4.59
N ILE A 421 17.73 -14.18 -3.85
CA ILE A 421 17.08 -15.39 -4.40
C ILE A 421 15.90 -15.01 -5.33
N LEU A 422 15.06 -14.06 -4.92
CA LEU A 422 13.89 -13.66 -5.69
C LEU A 422 14.24 -12.97 -7.03
N ASN A 423 15.41 -12.36 -7.11
CA ASN A 423 15.90 -11.70 -8.33
C ASN A 423 16.80 -12.63 -9.17
N ASP A 424 17.20 -13.79 -8.64
CA ASP A 424 17.96 -14.79 -9.38
C ASP A 424 17.03 -15.53 -10.36
N ALA A 425 17.50 -15.75 -11.58
CA ALA A 425 16.76 -16.49 -12.59
C ALA A 425 16.49 -17.96 -12.19
N ALA A 426 17.32 -18.54 -11.31
CA ALA A 426 17.18 -19.91 -10.83
C ALA A 426 16.02 -20.09 -9.85
N LEU A 427 15.57 -19.03 -9.17
CA LEU A 427 14.49 -19.04 -8.18
C LEU A 427 14.56 -20.27 -7.26
N ASP A 428 15.66 -20.39 -6.47
CA ASP A 428 15.89 -21.59 -5.64
C ASP A 428 15.03 -21.61 -4.37
N TYR A 429 13.72 -21.69 -4.57
CA TYR A 429 12.74 -21.93 -3.51
C TYR A 429 11.56 -22.73 -4.06
N ASP A 430 10.78 -23.32 -3.17
CA ASP A 430 9.54 -23.99 -3.50
C ASP A 430 8.36 -23.03 -3.26
N LEU A 431 8.28 -22.45 -2.06
CA LEU A 431 7.29 -21.47 -1.63
C LEU A 431 7.99 -20.25 -1.02
N CYS A 432 7.37 -19.06 -1.13
CA CYS A 432 7.87 -17.84 -0.49
C CYS A 432 6.72 -16.99 0.05
N LEU A 433 6.74 -16.67 1.36
CA LEU A 433 5.86 -15.64 1.91
C LEU A 433 6.46 -14.27 1.57
N TYR A 434 5.81 -13.57 0.66
CA TYR A 434 6.26 -12.28 0.15
C TYR A 434 5.12 -11.27 0.11
N GLN A 435 5.45 -10.02 -0.14
CA GLN A 435 4.47 -8.96 -0.27
C GLN A 435 4.74 -8.14 -1.52
N PHE A 436 3.69 -7.60 -2.08
CA PHE A 436 3.72 -6.74 -3.24
C PHE A 436 2.92 -5.47 -2.96
N THR A 437 3.51 -4.33 -3.27
CA THR A 437 2.86 -3.03 -3.17
C THR A 437 2.70 -2.49 -4.57
N ASP A 438 1.46 -2.24 -4.99
CA ASP A 438 1.19 -1.61 -6.26
C ASP A 438 -0.11 -0.80 -6.24
N ASN A 439 -0.01 0.42 -6.73
CA ASN A 439 -1.12 1.34 -6.97
C ASN A 439 -1.05 1.99 -8.37
N LEU A 440 -0.27 1.41 -9.28
CA LEU A 440 0.02 1.99 -10.60
C LEU A 440 -0.93 1.50 -11.72
N GLY A 441 -2.05 0.87 -11.36
CA GLY A 441 -3.03 0.39 -12.30
C GLY A 441 -3.05 -1.14 -12.45
N THR A 442 -4.18 -1.66 -12.92
CA THR A 442 -4.46 -3.09 -12.99
C THR A 442 -3.55 -3.82 -13.96
N ASP A 443 -3.33 -3.25 -15.17
CA ASP A 443 -2.44 -3.86 -16.17
C ASP A 443 -1.01 -3.98 -15.64
N PHE A 444 -0.50 -2.91 -15.03
CA PHE A 444 0.84 -2.89 -14.46
C PHE A 444 0.99 -3.95 -13.36
N THR A 445 0.02 -4.05 -12.44
CA THR A 445 -0.01 -5.06 -11.38
C THR A 445 0.04 -6.47 -11.95
N LEU A 446 -0.91 -6.80 -12.81
CA LEU A 446 -1.05 -8.14 -13.37
C LEU A 446 0.17 -8.54 -14.22
N ARG A 447 0.66 -7.64 -15.06
CA ARG A 447 1.82 -7.88 -15.93
C ARG A 447 3.09 -8.10 -15.14
N ASN A 448 3.33 -7.32 -14.10
CA ASN A 448 4.53 -7.47 -13.27
C ASN A 448 4.49 -8.72 -12.40
N GLN A 449 3.32 -9.06 -11.83
CA GLN A 449 3.19 -10.17 -10.87
C GLN A 449 3.09 -11.53 -11.56
N TYR A 450 2.44 -11.61 -12.72
CA TYR A 450 2.10 -12.89 -13.37
C TYR A 450 2.62 -12.98 -14.79
N GLY A 451 2.99 -11.86 -15.42
CA GLY A 451 3.40 -11.82 -16.82
C GLY A 451 4.72 -12.49 -17.10
N SER A 452 4.88 -12.85 -18.37
CA SER A 452 6.11 -13.37 -18.96
C SER A 452 6.32 -12.74 -20.33
N TYR A 453 7.53 -12.82 -20.85
CA TYR A 453 7.89 -12.30 -22.17
C TYR A 453 8.68 -13.37 -22.94
N GLU A 454 8.64 -13.27 -24.26
CA GLU A 454 9.40 -14.17 -25.12
C GLU A 454 10.77 -13.57 -25.47
N GLU A 455 11.81 -14.35 -25.29
CA GLU A 455 13.17 -14.04 -25.70
C GLU A 455 13.80 -15.29 -26.33
N ASP A 456 14.26 -15.15 -27.57
CA ASP A 456 14.83 -16.25 -28.37
C ASP A 456 13.93 -17.50 -28.48
N GLY A 457 12.60 -17.30 -28.59
CA GLY A 457 11.62 -18.38 -28.67
C GLY A 457 11.35 -19.09 -27.34
N VAL A 458 11.76 -18.52 -26.21
CA VAL A 458 11.57 -19.05 -24.87
C VAL A 458 10.82 -18.04 -24.00
N LEU A 459 9.74 -18.49 -23.35
CA LEU A 459 9.04 -17.68 -22.36
C LEU A 459 9.90 -17.51 -21.10
N LYS A 460 10.13 -16.26 -20.73
CA LYS A 460 10.82 -15.85 -19.51
C LYS A 460 9.86 -15.06 -18.63
N LYS A 461 9.90 -15.28 -17.31
CA LYS A 461 9.09 -14.53 -16.36
C LYS A 461 9.48 -13.05 -16.28
N ASN A 462 8.55 -12.16 -16.01
CA ASN A 462 8.83 -10.78 -15.61
C ASN A 462 9.58 -10.71 -14.27
N GLY A 463 10.31 -9.63 -14.03
CA GLY A 463 11.17 -9.48 -12.86
C GLY A 463 10.46 -9.65 -11.51
N SER A 464 9.23 -9.16 -11.38
CA SER A 464 8.44 -9.27 -10.15
C SER A 464 7.55 -10.53 -10.07
N ASN A 465 7.49 -11.34 -11.12
CA ASN A 465 6.77 -12.61 -11.12
C ASN A 465 7.49 -13.64 -10.23
N ARG A 466 7.04 -13.75 -8.98
CA ARG A 466 7.60 -14.68 -7.97
C ARG A 466 7.01 -16.08 -8.08
N ALA A 467 5.91 -16.25 -8.82
CA ALA A 467 5.34 -17.56 -9.10
C ALA A 467 6.14 -18.37 -10.13
N ASN A 468 7.09 -17.74 -10.85
CA ASN A 468 7.75 -18.32 -12.01
C ASN A 468 6.73 -18.80 -13.08
N MET A 469 5.59 -18.12 -13.13
CA MET A 469 4.53 -18.39 -14.10
C MET A 469 5.00 -17.98 -15.49
N LYS A 470 4.79 -18.86 -16.47
CA LYS A 470 5.12 -18.65 -17.88
C LYS A 470 3.94 -19.13 -18.71
N ASP A 471 2.94 -18.28 -18.84
CA ASP A 471 1.66 -18.62 -19.45
C ASP A 471 1.35 -17.70 -20.62
N ALA A 472 1.34 -18.26 -21.84
CA ALA A 472 1.07 -17.51 -23.06
C ALA A 472 -0.38 -17.03 -23.13
N LYS A 473 -1.34 -17.83 -22.63
CA LYS A 473 -2.76 -17.44 -22.61
C LYS A 473 -2.98 -16.23 -21.72
N PHE A 474 -2.35 -16.20 -20.52
CA PHE A 474 -2.41 -15.03 -19.66
C PHE A 474 -1.84 -13.79 -20.35
N ASN A 475 -0.67 -13.91 -21.03
CA ASN A 475 -0.09 -12.79 -21.75
C ASN A 475 -1.02 -12.28 -22.85
N GLU A 476 -1.67 -13.18 -23.62
CA GLU A 476 -2.66 -12.80 -24.65
C GLU A 476 -3.86 -12.05 -24.04
N MET A 477 -4.38 -12.50 -22.88
CA MET A 477 -5.52 -11.88 -22.22
C MET A 477 -5.16 -10.47 -21.72
N ILE A 478 -4.02 -10.29 -21.08
CA ILE A 478 -3.61 -8.98 -20.55
C ILE A 478 -3.22 -8.01 -21.68
N ASP A 479 -2.61 -8.48 -22.77
CA ASP A 479 -2.30 -7.66 -23.95
C ASP A 479 -3.57 -7.16 -24.65
N ALA A 480 -4.62 -7.99 -24.72
CA ALA A 480 -5.91 -7.60 -25.25
C ALA A 480 -6.64 -6.58 -24.38
N ALA A 481 -6.60 -6.73 -23.05
CA ALA A 481 -7.23 -5.81 -22.11
C ALA A 481 -6.58 -4.42 -22.15
N LEU A 482 -5.25 -4.36 -22.27
CA LEU A 482 -4.49 -3.10 -22.31
C LEU A 482 -4.93 -2.15 -23.42
N ILE A 483 -5.29 -2.68 -24.59
CA ILE A 483 -5.64 -1.88 -25.77
C ILE A 483 -7.15 -1.66 -25.95
N GLU A 484 -8.00 -2.27 -25.10
CA GLU A 484 -9.45 -2.11 -25.17
C GLU A 484 -9.86 -0.71 -24.69
N GLN A 485 -10.57 0.04 -25.55
CA GLN A 485 -11.00 1.42 -25.27
C GLN A 485 -12.35 1.51 -24.56
N ASP A 486 -13.22 0.51 -24.77
CA ASP A 486 -14.51 0.45 -24.06
C ASP A 486 -14.28 0.03 -22.61
N SER A 487 -14.55 0.95 -21.66
CA SER A 487 -14.28 0.73 -20.23
C SER A 487 -15.03 -0.47 -19.68
N ALA A 488 -16.32 -0.64 -19.99
CA ALA A 488 -17.12 -1.75 -19.48
C ALA A 488 -16.66 -3.10 -20.04
N LYS A 489 -16.25 -3.11 -21.31
CA LYS A 489 -15.69 -4.32 -21.92
C LYS A 489 -14.32 -4.65 -21.33
N ARG A 490 -13.48 -3.64 -21.10
CA ARG A 490 -12.17 -3.82 -20.48
C ARG A 490 -12.29 -4.33 -19.04
N GLU A 491 -13.21 -3.77 -18.25
CA GLU A 491 -13.50 -4.25 -16.89
C GLU A 491 -13.83 -5.75 -16.90
N LYS A 492 -14.74 -6.16 -17.79
CA LYS A 492 -15.07 -7.57 -17.96
C LYS A 492 -13.87 -8.43 -18.36
N MET A 493 -12.97 -7.92 -19.19
CA MET A 493 -11.74 -8.64 -19.55
C MET A 493 -10.82 -8.84 -18.35
N TYR A 494 -10.72 -7.85 -17.44
CA TYR A 494 -9.96 -8.04 -16.18
C TYR A 494 -10.63 -9.01 -15.23
N ASN A 495 -11.96 -9.02 -15.12
CA ASN A 495 -12.69 -10.06 -14.37
C ASN A 495 -12.37 -11.47 -14.91
N GLU A 496 -12.41 -11.65 -16.25
CA GLU A 496 -12.04 -12.93 -16.89
C GLU A 496 -10.58 -13.31 -16.63
N ILE A 497 -9.67 -12.34 -16.48
CA ILE A 497 -8.27 -12.57 -16.09
C ILE A 497 -8.17 -13.02 -14.63
N GLU A 498 -8.92 -12.40 -13.70
CA GLU A 498 -8.97 -12.82 -12.31
C GLU A 498 -9.53 -14.25 -12.17
N GLU A 499 -10.63 -14.56 -12.90
CA GLU A 499 -11.18 -15.92 -12.97
C GLU A 499 -10.13 -16.93 -13.46
N TYR A 500 -9.38 -16.57 -14.51
CA TYR A 500 -8.33 -17.43 -15.04
C TYR A 500 -7.19 -17.65 -14.05
N LEU A 501 -6.72 -16.61 -13.38
CA LEU A 501 -5.70 -16.73 -12.32
C LEU A 501 -6.21 -17.58 -11.16
N ASN A 502 -7.49 -17.45 -10.82
CA ASN A 502 -8.15 -18.28 -9.80
C ASN A 502 -8.24 -19.75 -10.22
N GLU A 503 -8.41 -20.03 -11.52
CA GLU A 503 -8.38 -21.41 -12.04
C GLU A 503 -6.99 -22.06 -11.93
N ILE A 504 -5.92 -21.30 -12.27
CA ILE A 504 -4.55 -21.85 -12.35
C ILE A 504 -3.72 -21.69 -11.06
N VAL A 505 -4.15 -20.84 -10.14
CA VAL A 505 -3.55 -20.61 -8.80
C VAL A 505 -2.03 -20.43 -8.83
N PRO A 506 -1.50 -19.39 -9.46
CA PRO A 506 -0.04 -19.20 -9.51
C PRO A 506 0.56 -18.82 -8.16
N ILE A 507 -0.21 -18.15 -7.30
CA ILE A 507 0.10 -17.77 -5.92
C ILE A 507 -1.11 -18.07 -5.04
N VAL A 508 -1.00 -17.87 -3.72
CA VAL A 508 -2.16 -17.78 -2.81
C VAL A 508 -2.14 -16.38 -2.19
N PRO A 509 -3.07 -15.49 -2.58
CA PRO A 509 -3.29 -14.22 -1.87
C PRO A 509 -3.71 -14.51 -0.43
N ILE A 510 -3.19 -13.75 0.55
CA ILE A 510 -3.40 -14.06 1.98
C ILE A 510 -4.07 -12.90 2.70
N ALA A 511 -3.40 -11.76 2.76
CA ALA A 511 -3.80 -10.69 3.64
C ALA A 511 -3.37 -9.31 3.15
N THR A 512 -4.12 -8.32 3.59
CA THR A 512 -3.72 -6.92 3.57
C THR A 512 -3.80 -6.38 4.99
N SER A 513 -2.76 -5.66 5.46
CA SER A 513 -2.77 -4.99 6.75
C SER A 513 -3.52 -3.66 6.67
N TYR A 514 -3.85 -3.08 7.82
CA TYR A 514 -4.19 -1.66 7.89
C TYR A 514 -2.91 -0.81 8.00
N VAL A 515 -2.97 0.40 7.46
CA VAL A 515 -2.11 1.52 7.86
C VAL A 515 -2.81 2.18 9.03
N ASN A 516 -2.18 2.12 10.20
CA ASN A 516 -2.72 2.69 11.43
C ASN A 516 -2.12 4.08 11.67
N ILE A 517 -2.94 5.06 11.98
CA ILE A 517 -2.52 6.44 12.23
C ILE A 517 -3.19 6.93 13.52
N GLY A 518 -2.40 7.38 14.49
CA GLY A 518 -2.92 8.08 15.66
C GLY A 518 -3.00 9.58 15.39
N ILE A 519 -4.12 10.21 15.67
CA ILE A 519 -4.29 11.66 15.48
C ILE A 519 -4.86 12.33 16.72
N LYS A 520 -4.58 13.62 16.90
CA LYS A 520 -5.35 14.45 17.82
C LYS A 520 -6.79 14.53 17.34
N LYS A 521 -7.72 14.36 18.27
CA LYS A 521 -9.15 14.41 17.98
C LYS A 521 -9.56 15.75 17.40
N GLY A 522 -10.31 15.71 16.29
CA GLY A 522 -10.76 16.90 15.57
C GLY A 522 -9.87 17.30 14.41
N ILE A 523 -8.77 16.59 14.14
CA ILE A 523 -8.02 16.74 12.88
C ILE A 523 -8.90 16.30 11.72
N THR A 524 -8.97 17.14 10.69
CA THR A 524 -9.72 16.89 9.44
C THR A 524 -8.89 17.32 8.23
N GLY A 525 -9.42 17.12 7.01
CA GLY A 525 -8.81 17.57 5.76
C GLY A 525 -7.61 16.74 5.30
N VAL A 526 -7.32 15.61 5.94
CA VAL A 526 -6.29 14.67 5.45
C VAL A 526 -6.96 13.67 4.51
N LYS A 527 -6.38 13.48 3.31
CA LYS A 527 -6.74 12.35 2.46
C LYS A 527 -5.84 11.18 2.83
N TRP A 528 -6.42 10.23 3.54
CA TRP A 528 -5.71 9.04 3.98
C TRP A 528 -5.49 8.08 2.80
N ASN A 529 -4.28 7.57 2.66
CA ASN A 529 -3.90 6.70 1.56
C ASN A 529 -3.34 5.37 2.06
N GLY A 530 -3.80 4.27 1.47
CA GLY A 530 -3.37 2.92 1.82
C GLY A 530 -1.91 2.59 1.48
N THR A 531 -1.19 3.45 0.74
CA THR A 531 0.26 3.34 0.55
C THR A 531 1.07 4.11 1.58
N ALA A 532 0.42 4.59 2.66
CA ALA A 532 0.99 5.47 3.68
C ALA A 532 1.51 6.83 3.14
N LYS A 533 1.17 7.19 1.90
CA LYS A 533 1.48 8.50 1.29
C LYS A 533 0.30 9.44 1.50
N HIS A 534 0.07 9.80 2.76
CA HIS A 534 -1.07 10.63 3.12
C HIS A 534 -0.93 12.05 2.58
N ASP A 535 -2.04 12.60 2.08
CA ASP A 535 -2.08 13.97 1.60
C ASP A 535 -2.54 14.92 2.71
N TYR A 536 -1.64 15.74 3.18
CA TYR A 536 -1.86 16.71 4.24
C TYR A 536 -2.13 18.14 3.73
N ARG A 537 -2.33 18.35 2.43
CA ARG A 537 -2.51 19.69 1.84
C ARG A 537 -3.63 20.49 2.50
N TYR A 538 -4.70 19.84 2.90
CA TYR A 538 -5.87 20.46 3.53
C TYR A 538 -6.01 20.13 5.01
N VAL A 539 -4.97 19.57 5.64
CA VAL A 539 -5.02 19.23 7.06
C VAL A 539 -5.32 20.45 7.91
N CYS A 540 -6.22 20.30 8.87
CA CYS A 540 -6.55 21.36 9.82
C CYS A 540 -7.01 20.78 11.16
N LEU A 541 -6.82 21.57 12.22
CA LEU A 541 -7.33 21.33 13.56
C LEU A 541 -8.00 22.62 14.04
N PRO A 542 -9.32 22.62 14.27
CA PRO A 542 -10.03 23.78 14.81
C PRO A 542 -9.48 24.17 16.18
N VAL A 543 -9.26 25.47 16.41
CA VAL A 543 -8.92 26.00 17.73
C VAL A 543 -10.23 26.33 18.42
N ALA A 544 -10.44 25.79 19.64
CA ALA A 544 -11.65 25.95 20.43
C ALA A 544 -11.86 27.40 20.92
#